data_235812d0276038eb6c9c6a09a99802c7
#
_entry.id   235812d0276038eb6c9c6a09a99802c7
#
_cell.length_a   1.000
_cell.length_b   1.000
_cell.length_c   1.000
_cell.angle_alpha   90.00
_cell.angle_beta   90.00
_cell.angle_gamma   90.00
#
_symmetry.space_group_name_H-M   'P 1'
#
loop_
_entity.id
_entity.type
_entity.pdbx_description
1 polymer ?
#
loop_
_entity_poly.entity_id
_entity_poly.type
_entity_poly.pdbx_seq_one_letter_code
_entity_poly.pdbx_strand_id
1 'polypeptide(L)'
;MVTKSSSVAVVHAGQHLFKVVGHSTIMGSYTALTSDTFRVGDHDWAILYYPNGDGRVVDNQFSSIYLKLMNAGEDEVMVYYSFCLQDPAAPATGEKHKLNFAPQNPKLSSTQLTWGTSKFVSKANLAASGRLKDDCLVIKCTVEVPGLMDNRQEVEDNDSVIVPPSDLSKDLSNLLDSGLKTDLTVRIGWFKRFKVHACVLAARSPVFRAQLCGAMMESRESSIRVKDMDAKVLEILLHYMYNDRLPESMDEATEETTNMAQHLLVAADRYGIGRLKLMCESRLSKALDVNTVGFTLDLAEQYHCQQLKDCCLRFMTRDGERLRAIVNTKGFAQLKRNQPHVAFDILGQVIALLPAA
;
A
#
# COMPACT_ATOMS: atom_id res chain seq x y z
N MET A 1 -32.90 -4.85 36.66
CA MET A 1 -32.63 -5.16 35.25
C MET A 1 -31.64 -4.13 34.73
N VAL A 2 -30.39 -4.50 34.44
CA VAL A 2 -29.37 -3.57 33.93
C VAL A 2 -29.24 -3.84 32.45
N THR A 3 -29.68 -2.91 31.60
CA THR A 3 -29.50 -2.96 30.16
C THR A 3 -28.16 -2.30 29.82
N LYS A 4 -27.26 -3.00 29.14
CA LYS A 4 -26.02 -2.47 28.62
C LYS A 4 -26.17 -2.29 27.11
N SER A 5 -25.96 -1.06 26.62
CA SER A 5 -25.82 -0.78 25.19
C SER A 5 -24.40 -0.27 24.94
N SER A 6 -23.74 -0.76 23.89
CA SER A 6 -22.44 -0.27 23.41
C SER A 6 -22.59 0.19 21.96
N SER A 7 -22.16 1.42 21.68
CA SER A 7 -22.08 1.94 20.31
C SER A 7 -20.62 1.96 19.89
N VAL A 8 -20.29 1.37 18.73
CA VAL A 8 -18.95 1.42 18.15
C VAL A 8 -19.02 2.36 16.96
N ALA A 9 -18.27 3.47 17.04
CA ALA A 9 -18.10 4.36 15.90
C ALA A 9 -17.02 3.81 14.98
N VAL A 10 -17.35 3.53 13.74
CA VAL A 10 -16.40 3.16 12.69
C VAL A 10 -16.02 4.44 11.95
N VAL A 11 -14.72 4.74 11.88
CA VAL A 11 -14.20 5.88 11.11
C VAL A 11 -13.39 5.32 9.95
N HIS A 12 -13.80 5.61 8.73
CA HIS A 12 -13.02 5.32 7.53
C HIS A 12 -12.05 6.45 7.29
N ALA A 13 -10.74 6.20 7.40
CA ALA A 13 -9.70 7.20 7.19
C ALA A 13 -8.87 6.86 5.94
N GLY A 14 -8.54 7.89 5.14
CA GLY A 14 -7.69 7.78 3.98
C GLY A 14 -6.80 9.01 3.77
N GLN A 15 -5.71 8.82 3.04
CA GLN A 15 -4.78 9.90 2.69
C GLN A 15 -4.51 9.88 1.20
N HIS A 16 -4.51 11.06 0.57
CA HIS A 16 -4.18 11.24 -0.84
C HIS A 16 -3.09 12.30 -1.02
N LEU A 17 -2.11 11.99 -1.87
CA LEU A 17 -1.01 12.90 -2.21
C LEU A 17 -1.24 13.43 -3.63
N PHE A 18 -1.48 14.73 -3.74
CA PHE A 18 -1.64 15.42 -5.00
C PHE A 18 -0.35 16.16 -5.35
N LYS A 19 0.36 15.68 -6.36
CA LYS A 19 1.59 16.29 -6.87
C LYS A 19 1.27 17.21 -8.04
N VAL A 20 1.56 18.50 -7.88
CA VAL A 20 1.43 19.52 -8.91
C VAL A 20 2.82 19.79 -9.47
N VAL A 21 3.04 19.54 -10.76
CA VAL A 21 4.30 19.78 -11.48
C VAL A 21 4.10 20.97 -12.43
N GLY A 22 5.10 21.83 -12.53
CA GLY A 22 5.01 23.04 -13.36
C GLY A 22 4.15 24.13 -12.72
N HIS A 23 4.20 24.25 -11.40
CA HIS A 23 3.38 25.19 -10.63
C HIS A 23 3.50 26.65 -11.11
N SER A 24 4.70 27.10 -11.49
CA SER A 24 4.93 28.46 -12.01
C SER A 24 4.25 28.71 -13.36
N THR A 25 4.21 27.70 -14.21
CA THR A 25 3.58 27.77 -15.53
C THR A 25 2.04 27.94 -15.44
N ILE A 26 1.45 27.43 -14.36
CA ILE A 26 -0.01 27.40 -14.14
C ILE A 26 -0.49 28.66 -13.41
N MET A 27 0.44 29.46 -12.87
CA MET A 27 0.16 30.70 -12.11
C MET A 27 -0.56 31.80 -12.92
N GLY A 28 -0.78 31.63 -14.22
CA GLY A 28 -1.56 32.56 -15.04
C GLY A 28 -3.06 32.21 -15.16
N SER A 29 -3.49 31.07 -14.69
CA SER A 29 -4.87 30.55 -14.86
C SER A 29 -5.66 30.54 -13.56
N TYR A 30 -6.95 30.91 -13.65
CA TYR A 30 -7.93 30.71 -12.57
C TYR A 30 -8.60 29.34 -12.64
N THR A 31 -8.08 28.43 -13.46
CA THR A 31 -8.63 27.09 -13.62
C THR A 31 -8.16 26.21 -12.46
N ALA A 32 -9.08 25.41 -11.92
CA ALA A 32 -8.76 24.41 -10.91
C ALA A 32 -7.91 23.29 -11.52
N LEU A 33 -6.87 22.91 -10.80
CA LEU A 33 -6.22 21.63 -10.99
C LEU A 33 -6.96 20.59 -10.16
N THR A 34 -7.36 19.51 -10.80
CA THR A 34 -8.10 18.43 -10.14
C THR A 34 -7.16 17.22 -9.97
N SER A 35 -7.12 16.66 -8.76
CA SER A 35 -6.40 15.39 -8.53
C SER A 35 -7.12 14.22 -9.16
N ASP A 36 -6.44 13.07 -9.23
CA ASP A 36 -7.12 11.80 -9.45
C ASP A 36 -8.16 11.55 -8.36
N THR A 37 -9.22 10.81 -8.72
CA THR A 37 -10.26 10.40 -7.77
C THR A 37 -9.70 9.34 -6.82
N PHE A 38 -9.97 9.48 -5.53
CA PHE A 38 -9.57 8.52 -4.50
C PHE A 38 -10.76 8.16 -3.59
N ARG A 39 -10.78 6.94 -3.07
CA ARG A 39 -11.90 6.41 -2.30
C ARG A 39 -11.59 6.39 -0.81
N VAL A 40 -12.53 6.91 0.00
CA VAL A 40 -12.51 6.79 1.47
C VAL A 40 -13.92 6.48 1.96
N GLY A 41 -14.08 5.37 2.64
CA GLY A 41 -15.39 4.80 2.92
C GLY A 41 -16.11 4.43 1.62
N ASP A 42 -17.40 4.72 1.54
CA ASP A 42 -18.21 4.46 0.35
C ASP A 42 -18.26 5.65 -0.61
N HIS A 43 -17.38 6.64 -0.42
CA HIS A 43 -17.38 7.89 -1.16
C HIS A 43 -16.12 8.06 -1.99
N ASP A 44 -16.29 8.66 -3.17
CA ASP A 44 -15.22 9.02 -4.09
C ASP A 44 -14.94 10.53 -3.98
N TRP A 45 -13.66 10.87 -3.83
CA TRP A 45 -13.17 12.21 -3.53
C TRP A 45 -12.17 12.69 -4.56
N ALA A 46 -12.09 14.00 -4.78
CA ALA A 46 -11.01 14.64 -5.52
C ALA A 46 -10.60 15.96 -4.83
N ILE A 47 -9.37 16.40 -5.07
CA ILE A 47 -8.84 17.68 -4.61
C ILE A 47 -8.95 18.69 -5.76
N LEU A 48 -9.48 19.86 -5.49
CA LEU A 48 -9.43 21.01 -6.38
C LEU A 48 -8.45 22.03 -5.83
N TYR A 49 -7.40 22.34 -6.57
CA TYR A 49 -6.39 23.33 -6.21
C TYR A 49 -6.36 24.47 -7.22
N TYR A 50 -6.43 25.70 -6.74
CA TYR A 50 -6.36 26.92 -7.52
C TYR A 50 -5.08 27.68 -7.16
N PRO A 51 -4.03 27.61 -7.98
CA PRO A 51 -2.75 28.29 -7.70
C PRO A 51 -2.87 29.81 -7.54
N ASN A 52 -3.79 30.43 -8.26
CA ASN A 52 -4.06 31.87 -8.27
C ASN A 52 -5.27 32.29 -7.43
N GLY A 53 -5.83 31.37 -6.65
CA GLY A 53 -7.09 31.60 -5.98
C GLY A 53 -8.30 31.30 -6.89
N ASP A 54 -9.46 31.17 -6.28
CA ASP A 54 -10.73 30.80 -6.93
C ASP A 54 -11.56 32.00 -7.39
N GLY A 55 -10.97 33.21 -7.37
CA GLY A 55 -11.63 34.45 -7.75
C GLY A 55 -12.52 35.09 -6.67
N ARG A 56 -12.71 34.45 -5.50
CA ARG A 56 -13.51 35.00 -4.39
C ARG A 56 -12.74 36.01 -3.57
N VAL A 57 -11.39 35.97 -3.63
CA VAL A 57 -10.51 36.92 -2.93
C VAL A 57 -9.88 37.85 -3.96
N VAL A 58 -10.12 39.14 -3.82
CA VAL A 58 -9.84 40.18 -4.85
C VAL A 58 -8.33 40.41 -5.09
N ASP A 59 -7.45 40.05 -4.14
CA ASP A 59 -6.04 40.42 -4.18
C ASP A 59 -5.07 39.33 -4.70
N ASN A 60 -5.59 38.18 -5.14
CA ASN A 60 -4.81 37.08 -5.75
C ASN A 60 -3.52 36.67 -5.00
N GLN A 61 -3.41 37.02 -3.72
CA GLN A 61 -2.23 36.72 -2.89
C GLN A 61 -2.22 35.29 -2.34
N PHE A 62 -3.38 34.61 -2.41
CA PHE A 62 -3.58 33.28 -1.86
C PHE A 62 -3.90 32.25 -2.96
N SER A 63 -3.43 31.03 -2.77
CA SER A 63 -4.00 29.89 -3.46
C SER A 63 -5.24 29.39 -2.71
N SER A 64 -6.17 28.73 -3.42
CA SER A 64 -7.37 28.14 -2.82
C SER A 64 -7.35 26.62 -2.98
N ILE A 65 -7.98 25.91 -2.04
CA ILE A 65 -8.07 24.45 -2.08
C ILE A 65 -9.41 23.97 -1.57
N TYR A 66 -9.93 22.92 -2.21
CA TYR A 66 -11.22 22.33 -1.86
C TYR A 66 -11.17 20.80 -1.98
N LEU A 67 -11.88 20.12 -1.09
CA LEU A 67 -12.26 18.71 -1.24
C LEU A 67 -13.58 18.65 -2.00
N LYS A 68 -13.66 17.78 -3.00
CA LYS A 68 -14.85 17.56 -3.82
C LYS A 68 -15.35 16.14 -3.65
N LEU A 69 -16.64 16.00 -3.36
CA LEU A 69 -17.36 14.72 -3.39
C LEU A 69 -17.76 14.43 -4.84
N MET A 70 -17.38 13.26 -5.36
CA MET A 70 -17.56 12.89 -6.76
C MET A 70 -18.82 12.06 -7.00
N ASN A 71 -19.24 11.26 -6.00
CA ASN A 71 -20.43 10.39 -6.05
C ASN A 71 -21.43 10.82 -4.98
N ALA A 72 -22.03 12.01 -5.13
CA ALA A 72 -23.06 12.48 -4.22
C ALA A 72 -24.35 11.67 -4.40
N GLY A 73 -24.76 10.96 -3.33
CA GLY A 73 -26.11 10.44 -3.18
C GLY A 73 -27.10 11.52 -2.74
N GLU A 74 -28.30 11.10 -2.35
CA GLU A 74 -29.32 12.00 -1.79
C GLU A 74 -29.01 12.42 -0.34
N ASP A 75 -28.17 11.66 0.37
CA ASP A 75 -27.84 11.85 1.77
C ASP A 75 -26.71 12.87 1.98
N GLU A 76 -26.77 13.57 3.11
CA GLU A 76 -25.68 14.42 3.58
C GLU A 76 -24.50 13.57 4.10
N VAL A 77 -23.32 13.82 3.57
CA VAL A 77 -22.08 13.13 4.00
C VAL A 77 -21.33 13.99 5.01
N MET A 78 -21.20 13.52 6.24
CA MET A 78 -20.32 14.12 7.23
C MET A 78 -18.88 13.70 6.94
N VAL A 79 -17.95 14.66 6.85
CA VAL A 79 -16.55 14.38 6.55
C VAL A 79 -15.64 15.30 7.35
N TYR A 80 -14.58 14.75 7.94
CA TYR A 80 -13.45 15.51 8.48
C TYR A 80 -12.30 15.41 7.50
N TYR A 81 -11.67 16.54 7.20
CA TYR A 81 -10.54 16.54 6.29
C TYR A 81 -9.52 17.60 6.65
N SER A 82 -8.29 17.40 6.23
CA SER A 82 -7.21 18.38 6.38
C SER A 82 -6.32 18.39 5.14
N PHE A 83 -5.77 19.56 4.85
CA PHE A 83 -4.76 19.75 3.82
C PHE A 83 -3.45 20.20 4.44
N CYS A 84 -2.35 19.64 3.98
CA CYS A 84 -1.02 20.13 4.33
C CYS A 84 -0.07 20.09 3.13
N LEU A 85 0.86 21.04 3.09
CA LEU A 85 1.95 21.04 2.13
C LEU A 85 3.05 20.11 2.63
N GLN A 86 3.47 19.18 1.80
CA GLN A 86 4.59 18.28 2.09
C GLN A 86 5.88 18.72 1.42
N ASP A 87 7.02 18.34 1.98
CA ASP A 87 8.30 18.47 1.30
C ASP A 87 8.38 17.42 0.18
N PRO A 88 8.54 17.83 -1.09
CA PRO A 88 8.65 16.88 -2.20
C PRO A 88 9.81 15.89 -2.04
N ALA A 89 10.87 16.26 -1.32
CA ALA A 89 12.04 15.43 -1.06
C ALA A 89 11.89 14.50 0.17
N ALA A 90 10.91 14.76 1.06
CA ALA A 90 10.71 13.98 2.28
C ALA A 90 9.22 13.80 2.60
N PRO A 91 8.47 13.02 1.80
CA PRO A 91 7.01 12.92 1.93
C PRO A 91 6.52 12.26 3.24
N ALA A 92 7.38 11.61 4.01
CA ALA A 92 6.98 10.81 5.17
C ALA A 92 7.36 11.38 6.54
N THR A 93 8.21 12.41 6.63
CA THR A 93 8.71 12.89 7.91
C THR A 93 8.59 14.41 8.03
N GLY A 94 7.65 14.88 8.81
CA GLY A 94 7.72 16.27 9.21
C GLY A 94 6.40 16.97 9.52
N GLU A 95 5.94 16.80 10.74
CA GLU A 95 4.80 17.54 11.31
C GLU A 95 5.08 19.04 11.59
N LYS A 96 6.12 19.66 11.04
CA LYS A 96 6.58 20.97 11.54
C LYS A 96 5.87 22.21 10.98
N HIS A 97 5.05 22.11 9.96
CA HIS A 97 4.19 23.24 9.53
C HIS A 97 2.87 22.68 8.97
N LYS A 98 2.00 22.27 9.89
CA LYS A 98 0.59 22.01 9.57
C LYS A 98 -0.06 23.36 9.29
N LEU A 99 -0.21 23.73 8.04
CA LEU A 99 -1.30 24.61 7.64
C LEU A 99 -2.57 23.74 7.68
N ASN A 100 -3.02 23.43 8.89
CA ASN A 100 -4.21 22.62 9.09
C ASN A 100 -5.41 23.53 8.87
N PHE A 101 -6.11 23.29 7.78
CA PHE A 101 -7.47 23.74 7.67
C PHE A 101 -8.37 22.55 8.01
N ALA A 102 -8.94 22.59 9.22
CA ALA A 102 -9.98 21.66 9.64
C ALA A 102 -11.28 22.49 9.77
N PRO A 103 -12.26 22.29 8.89
CA PRO A 103 -13.53 22.99 9.00
C PRO A 103 -14.33 22.49 10.19
N GLN A 104 -15.04 23.40 10.85
CA GLN A 104 -16.03 23.04 11.84
C GLN A 104 -17.31 22.58 11.14
N ASN A 105 -17.68 21.31 11.27
CA ASN A 105 -18.90 20.67 10.75
C ASN A 105 -19.11 20.72 9.23
N PRO A 106 -18.29 20.08 8.41
CA PRO A 106 -18.55 19.96 7.01
C PRO A 106 -19.60 18.87 6.73
N LYS A 107 -20.76 19.30 6.25
CA LYS A 107 -21.76 18.43 5.63
C LYS A 107 -21.71 18.67 4.14
N LEU A 108 -21.43 17.63 3.36
CA LEU A 108 -21.49 17.64 1.91
C LEU A 108 -22.79 16.99 1.45
N SER A 109 -23.46 17.61 0.50
CA SER A 109 -24.73 17.12 -0.04
C SER A 109 -24.75 17.28 -1.56
N SER A 110 -25.76 16.74 -2.21
CA SER A 110 -25.97 16.91 -3.65
C SER A 110 -26.03 18.39 -4.11
N THR A 111 -26.36 19.30 -3.20
CA THR A 111 -26.39 20.75 -3.46
C THR A 111 -25.06 21.45 -3.16
N GLN A 112 -24.19 20.85 -2.34
CA GLN A 112 -22.88 21.42 -1.98
C GLN A 112 -21.80 20.34 -2.04
N LEU A 113 -21.26 20.14 -3.22
CA LEU A 113 -20.28 19.09 -3.52
C LEU A 113 -18.83 19.43 -3.14
N THR A 114 -18.53 20.68 -2.80
CA THR A 114 -17.16 21.14 -2.53
C THR A 114 -17.07 21.89 -1.22
N TRP A 115 -16.00 21.59 -0.46
CA TRP A 115 -15.71 22.28 0.78
C TRP A 115 -14.21 22.52 0.93
N GLY A 116 -13.81 23.74 1.36
CA GLY A 116 -12.41 24.08 1.47
C GLY A 116 -12.19 25.54 1.87
N THR A 117 -11.09 26.12 1.43
CA THR A 117 -10.72 27.51 1.73
C THR A 117 -10.20 28.25 0.52
N SER A 118 -10.65 29.50 0.39
CA SER A 118 -10.12 30.46 -0.59
C SER A 118 -8.75 31.05 -0.18
N LYS A 119 -8.30 30.82 1.05
CA LYS A 119 -7.01 31.30 1.59
C LYS A 119 -6.19 30.14 2.14
N PHE A 120 -5.75 29.24 1.28
CA PHE A 120 -4.99 28.06 1.70
C PHE A 120 -3.55 28.43 2.10
N VAL A 121 -2.80 29.04 1.20
CA VAL A 121 -1.45 29.52 1.48
C VAL A 121 -1.20 30.80 0.68
N SER A 122 -0.54 31.81 1.32
CA SER A 122 -0.12 32.98 0.58
C SER A 122 1.07 32.65 -0.33
N LYS A 123 1.15 33.31 -1.49
CA LYS A 123 2.26 33.14 -2.44
C LYS A 123 3.61 33.45 -1.79
N ALA A 124 3.67 34.47 -0.89
CA ALA A 124 4.85 34.81 -0.14
C ALA A 124 5.27 33.69 0.83
N ASN A 125 4.31 33.11 1.56
CA ASN A 125 4.58 32.01 2.48
C ASN A 125 4.96 30.73 1.72
N LEU A 126 4.36 30.46 0.57
CA LEU A 126 4.71 29.31 -0.26
C LEU A 126 6.17 29.44 -0.73
N ALA A 127 6.57 30.61 -1.23
CA ALA A 127 7.95 30.87 -1.68
C ALA A 127 8.97 30.74 -0.53
N ALA A 128 8.61 31.25 0.69
CA ALA A 128 9.48 31.18 1.85
C ALA A 128 9.54 29.79 2.50
N SER A 129 8.56 28.92 2.24
CA SER A 129 8.42 27.62 2.92
C SER A 129 9.44 26.56 2.47
N GLY A 130 10.11 26.76 1.33
CA GLY A 130 10.97 25.74 0.71
C GLY A 130 10.23 24.48 0.24
N ARG A 131 8.89 24.51 0.18
CA ARG A 131 8.05 23.37 -0.22
C ARG A 131 7.74 23.33 -1.70
N LEU A 132 8.02 24.42 -2.41
CA LEU A 132 8.03 24.46 -3.86
C LEU A 132 9.47 24.19 -4.32
N LYS A 133 9.77 22.95 -4.71
CA LYS A 133 11.08 22.51 -5.18
C LYS A 133 10.96 22.03 -6.63
N ASP A 134 11.89 22.47 -7.47
CA ASP A 134 11.92 22.11 -8.89
C ASP A 134 10.56 22.34 -9.58
N ASP A 135 9.93 23.46 -9.23
CA ASP A 135 8.59 23.84 -9.71
C ASP A 135 7.50 22.79 -9.40
N CYS A 136 7.70 22.04 -8.32
CA CYS A 136 6.86 20.93 -7.89
C CYS A 136 6.32 21.19 -6.49
N LEU A 137 5.00 21.01 -6.31
CA LEU A 137 4.28 21.15 -5.05
C LEU A 137 3.58 19.83 -4.71
N VAL A 138 3.70 19.36 -3.46
CA VAL A 138 2.98 18.18 -3.00
C VAL A 138 1.98 18.59 -1.92
N ILE A 139 0.71 18.32 -2.16
CA ILE A 139 -0.40 18.56 -1.25
C ILE A 139 -0.87 17.21 -0.71
N LYS A 140 -0.86 17.05 0.61
CA LYS A 140 -1.45 15.90 1.28
C LYS A 140 -2.84 16.27 1.77
N CYS A 141 -3.82 15.48 1.40
CA CYS A 141 -5.17 15.49 1.94
C CYS A 141 -5.36 14.27 2.86
N THR A 142 -5.86 14.49 4.06
CA THR A 142 -6.35 13.43 4.93
C THR A 142 -7.86 13.58 5.02
N VAL A 143 -8.59 12.50 4.81
CA VAL A 143 -10.05 12.45 4.86
C VAL A 143 -10.48 11.38 5.85
N GLU A 144 -11.42 11.75 6.73
CA GLU A 144 -12.03 10.84 7.70
C GLU A 144 -13.55 10.95 7.55
N VAL A 145 -14.19 9.86 7.19
CA VAL A 145 -15.64 9.76 7.07
C VAL A 145 -16.13 8.96 8.28
N PRO A 146 -16.85 9.58 9.24
CA PRO A 146 -17.53 8.82 10.28
C PRO A 146 -18.51 7.89 9.59
N GLY A 147 -18.36 6.59 9.81
CA GLY A 147 -19.42 5.64 9.50
C GLY A 147 -20.66 6.09 10.30
N LEU A 148 -21.81 6.07 9.68
CA LEU A 148 -23.05 6.28 10.41
C LEU A 148 -22.98 5.36 11.62
N MET A 149 -23.06 5.92 12.81
CA MET A 149 -23.40 5.13 13.97
C MET A 149 -24.68 4.41 13.60
N ASP A 150 -24.59 3.12 13.41
CA ASP A 150 -25.78 2.29 13.38
C ASP A 150 -26.37 2.37 14.78
N ASN A 151 -26.98 3.51 15.10
CA ASN A 151 -27.90 3.68 16.22
C ASN A 151 -29.19 2.97 15.84
N ARG A 152 -29.07 1.73 15.40
CA ARG A 152 -30.21 0.84 15.48
C ARG A 152 -30.37 0.49 16.96
N GLN A 153 -31.03 1.39 17.71
CA GLN A 153 -32.05 0.87 18.59
C GLN A 153 -32.85 -0.08 17.69
N GLU A 154 -32.85 -1.33 18.09
CA GLU A 154 -33.78 -2.32 17.56
C GLU A 154 -35.22 -1.79 17.79
N VAL A 155 -35.65 -0.90 16.91
CA VAL A 155 -37.06 -0.83 16.55
C VAL A 155 -37.17 -1.94 15.54
N GLU A 156 -37.81 -3.03 15.98
CA GLU A 156 -38.22 -4.13 15.14
C GLU A 156 -39.09 -3.59 13.99
N ASP A 157 -38.44 -3.08 12.93
CA ASP A 157 -39.02 -3.02 11.60
C ASP A 157 -38.43 -4.17 10.79
N ASN A 158 -39.19 -5.23 10.76
CA ASN A 158 -38.86 -6.59 10.36
C ASN A 158 -38.79 -6.78 8.84
N ASP A 159 -38.35 -5.79 8.03
CA ASP A 159 -38.37 -5.91 6.57
C ASP A 159 -37.01 -5.77 5.85
N SER A 160 -35.89 -5.63 6.57
CA SER A 160 -34.59 -5.64 5.93
C SER A 160 -33.73 -6.83 6.33
N VAL A 161 -33.40 -7.67 5.37
CA VAL A 161 -32.50 -8.83 5.57
C VAL A 161 -31.07 -8.29 5.72
N ILE A 162 -30.48 -8.45 6.90
CA ILE A 162 -29.06 -8.13 7.14
C ILE A 162 -28.22 -9.24 6.53
N VAL A 163 -27.45 -8.94 5.49
CA VAL A 163 -26.47 -9.88 4.91
C VAL A 163 -25.16 -9.74 5.68
N PRO A 164 -24.70 -10.79 6.39
CA PRO A 164 -23.41 -10.74 7.09
C PRO A 164 -22.23 -10.65 6.07
N PRO A 165 -21.02 -10.24 6.51
CA PRO A 165 -19.82 -10.31 5.68
C PRO A 165 -19.59 -11.71 5.12
N SER A 166 -18.95 -11.81 3.96
CA SER A 166 -18.67 -13.10 3.32
C SER A 166 -17.85 -14.04 4.22
N ASP A 167 -18.34 -15.25 4.44
CA ASP A 167 -17.67 -16.30 5.20
C ASP A 167 -16.71 -17.14 4.36
N LEU A 168 -16.61 -16.89 3.05
CA LEU A 168 -15.87 -17.73 2.12
C LEU A 168 -14.41 -17.98 2.54
N SER A 169 -13.71 -16.94 3.00
CA SER A 169 -12.31 -17.07 3.46
C SER A 169 -12.22 -17.94 4.71
N LYS A 170 -13.17 -17.82 5.64
CA LYS A 170 -13.25 -18.64 6.85
C LYS A 170 -13.59 -20.10 6.53
N ASP A 171 -14.51 -20.32 5.61
CA ASP A 171 -14.90 -21.66 5.19
C ASP A 171 -13.78 -22.39 4.47
N LEU A 172 -13.04 -21.69 3.59
CA LEU A 172 -11.87 -22.26 2.95
C LEU A 172 -10.72 -22.53 3.94
N SER A 173 -10.53 -21.68 4.97
CA SER A 173 -9.58 -21.97 6.05
C SER A 173 -9.97 -23.24 6.81
N ASN A 174 -11.23 -23.35 7.22
CA ASN A 174 -11.76 -24.52 7.91
C ASN A 174 -11.61 -25.79 7.04
N LEU A 175 -11.75 -25.66 5.73
CA LEU A 175 -11.58 -26.75 4.80
C LEU A 175 -10.12 -27.25 4.75
N LEU A 176 -9.14 -26.33 4.82
CA LEU A 176 -7.72 -26.70 4.91
C LEU A 176 -7.41 -27.37 6.24
N ASP A 177 -7.86 -26.78 7.36
CA ASP A 177 -7.56 -27.23 8.73
C ASP A 177 -8.18 -28.58 9.05
N SER A 178 -9.43 -28.80 8.62
CA SER A 178 -10.13 -30.08 8.82
C SER A 178 -9.62 -31.20 7.92
N GLY A 179 -8.98 -30.87 6.79
CA GLY A 179 -8.56 -31.84 5.77
C GLY A 179 -9.74 -32.62 5.15
N LEU A 180 -10.97 -32.10 5.24
CA LEU A 180 -12.18 -32.77 4.73
C LEU A 180 -12.09 -32.89 3.19
N LYS A 181 -12.26 -34.11 2.67
CA LYS A 181 -12.25 -34.39 1.22
C LYS A 181 -10.97 -33.99 0.48
N THR A 182 -9.84 -33.95 1.17
CA THR A 182 -8.54 -33.75 0.50
C THR A 182 -8.27 -34.86 -0.50
N ASP A 183 -7.86 -34.50 -1.69
CA ASP A 183 -7.59 -35.40 -2.82
C ASP A 183 -6.11 -35.38 -3.24
N LEU A 184 -5.30 -34.53 -2.63
CA LEU A 184 -3.88 -34.37 -2.96
C LEU A 184 -3.02 -34.29 -1.69
N THR A 185 -1.84 -34.93 -1.74
CA THR A 185 -0.80 -34.84 -0.73
C THR A 185 0.41 -34.09 -1.26
N VAL A 186 0.74 -32.93 -0.70
CA VAL A 186 2.00 -32.22 -0.99
C VAL A 186 3.06 -32.71 -0.02
N ARG A 187 4.16 -33.27 -0.53
CA ARG A 187 5.29 -33.76 0.25
C ARG A 187 6.46 -32.80 0.16
N ILE A 188 7.10 -32.53 1.29
CA ILE A 188 8.33 -31.74 1.37
C ILE A 188 9.35 -32.47 2.24
N GLY A 189 10.56 -32.58 1.75
CA GLY A 189 11.59 -33.41 2.41
C GLY A 189 11.14 -34.87 2.54
N TRP A 190 11.53 -35.54 3.65
CA TRP A 190 11.26 -36.96 3.89
C TRP A 190 10.01 -37.20 4.74
N PHE A 191 9.62 -36.27 5.60
CA PHE A 191 8.63 -36.52 6.65
C PHE A 191 7.42 -35.61 6.62
N LYS A 192 7.54 -34.38 6.10
CA LYS A 192 6.44 -33.41 6.09
C LYS A 192 5.47 -33.66 4.92
N ARG A 193 4.19 -33.75 5.25
CA ARG A 193 3.10 -34.00 4.30
C ARG A 193 1.95 -33.06 4.64
N PHE A 194 1.38 -32.43 3.62
CA PHE A 194 0.23 -31.56 3.72
C PHE A 194 -0.89 -32.14 2.85
N LYS A 195 -2.03 -32.41 3.48
CA LYS A 195 -3.23 -32.84 2.76
C LYS A 195 -3.96 -31.60 2.27
N VAL A 196 -4.24 -31.52 1.00
CA VAL A 196 -4.79 -30.31 0.35
C VAL A 196 -5.79 -30.69 -0.73
N HIS A 197 -6.43 -29.70 -1.35
CA HIS A 197 -7.37 -29.88 -2.45
C HIS A 197 -6.72 -29.45 -3.77
N ALA A 198 -6.60 -30.36 -4.70
CA ALA A 198 -5.98 -30.14 -6.01
C ALA A 198 -6.63 -28.96 -6.75
N CYS A 199 -7.96 -28.86 -6.68
CA CYS A 199 -8.72 -27.78 -7.32
C CYS A 199 -8.34 -26.39 -6.79
N VAL A 200 -8.10 -26.24 -5.46
CA VAL A 200 -7.71 -24.97 -4.86
C VAL A 200 -6.31 -24.58 -5.32
N LEU A 201 -5.35 -25.51 -5.29
CA LEU A 201 -3.99 -25.25 -5.76
C LEU A 201 -3.96 -24.88 -7.25
N ALA A 202 -4.71 -25.61 -8.08
CA ALA A 202 -4.80 -25.34 -9.50
C ALA A 202 -5.49 -24.00 -9.82
N ALA A 203 -6.48 -23.61 -9.03
CA ALA A 203 -7.15 -22.30 -9.19
C ALA A 203 -6.24 -21.12 -8.83
N ARG A 204 -5.38 -21.30 -7.81
CA ARG A 204 -4.55 -20.22 -7.24
C ARG A 204 -3.15 -20.11 -7.83
N SER A 205 -2.66 -21.14 -8.53
CA SER A 205 -1.32 -21.18 -9.09
C SER A 205 -1.31 -21.76 -10.50
N PRO A 206 -0.79 -21.02 -11.50
CA PRO A 206 -0.65 -21.54 -12.86
C PRO A 206 0.32 -22.74 -12.93
N VAL A 207 1.32 -22.78 -12.05
CA VAL A 207 2.28 -23.86 -11.96
C VAL A 207 1.63 -25.14 -11.43
N PHE A 208 0.89 -25.06 -10.33
CA PHE A 208 0.13 -26.21 -9.82
C PHE A 208 -0.97 -26.62 -10.81
N ARG A 209 -1.60 -25.69 -11.51
CA ARG A 209 -2.56 -26.02 -12.58
C ARG A 209 -1.90 -26.86 -13.67
N ALA A 210 -0.71 -26.45 -14.13
CA ALA A 210 0.00 -27.20 -15.15
C ALA A 210 0.41 -28.59 -14.68
N GLN A 211 0.87 -28.73 -13.43
CA GLN A 211 1.25 -30.00 -12.84
C GLN A 211 0.07 -30.94 -12.61
N LEU A 212 -1.07 -30.41 -12.13
CA LEU A 212 -2.22 -31.23 -11.72
C LEU A 212 -3.22 -31.50 -12.84
N CYS A 213 -3.35 -30.58 -13.81
CA CYS A 213 -4.32 -30.67 -14.90
C CYS A 213 -3.65 -30.92 -16.27
N GLY A 214 -2.33 -30.93 -16.33
CA GLY A 214 -1.57 -31.17 -17.55
C GLY A 214 -1.50 -32.66 -17.91
N ALA A 215 -0.90 -32.98 -19.06
CA ALA A 215 -0.66 -34.36 -19.53
C ALA A 215 0.52 -35.04 -18.79
N MET A 216 1.10 -34.43 -17.76
CA MET A 216 2.23 -34.96 -17.00
C MET A 216 1.83 -36.11 -16.06
N MET A 217 2.81 -36.92 -15.65
CA MET A 217 2.59 -38.06 -14.75
C MET A 217 1.97 -37.64 -13.41
N GLU A 218 2.32 -36.45 -12.91
CA GLU A 218 1.79 -35.93 -11.63
C GLU A 218 0.28 -35.73 -11.64
N SER A 219 -0.34 -35.54 -12.80
CA SER A 219 -1.80 -35.44 -12.92
C SER A 219 -2.54 -36.75 -12.59
N ARG A 220 -1.83 -37.88 -12.56
CA ARG A 220 -2.39 -39.21 -12.21
C ARG A 220 -2.06 -39.65 -10.78
N GLU A 221 -1.16 -38.93 -10.10
CA GLU A 221 -0.76 -39.23 -8.75
C GLU A 221 -1.53 -38.38 -7.73
N SER A 222 -1.97 -38.97 -6.65
CA SER A 222 -2.57 -38.24 -5.50
C SER A 222 -1.52 -37.54 -4.64
N SER A 223 -0.29 -37.39 -5.14
CA SER A 223 0.79 -36.75 -4.40
C SER A 223 1.81 -36.05 -5.31
N ILE A 224 2.21 -34.84 -4.89
CA ILE A 224 3.30 -34.07 -5.50
C ILE A 224 4.42 -33.86 -4.51
N ARG A 225 5.66 -33.76 -5.00
CA ARG A 225 6.83 -33.44 -4.18
C ARG A 225 7.33 -32.04 -4.47
N VAL A 226 7.37 -31.20 -3.43
CA VAL A 226 8.00 -29.89 -3.46
C VAL A 226 9.47 -30.05 -3.05
N LYS A 227 10.38 -29.51 -3.87
CA LYS A 227 11.83 -29.52 -3.64
C LYS A 227 12.30 -28.09 -3.34
N ASP A 228 13.42 -27.97 -2.65
CA ASP A 228 14.12 -26.70 -2.41
C ASP A 228 13.25 -25.61 -1.79
N MET A 229 12.46 -25.98 -0.77
CA MET A 229 11.61 -25.09 0.01
C MET A 229 11.57 -25.58 1.46
N ASP A 230 11.51 -24.64 2.40
CA ASP A 230 11.25 -24.96 3.80
C ASP A 230 9.79 -25.32 4.04
N ALA A 231 9.54 -26.23 4.99
CA ALA A 231 8.18 -26.67 5.30
C ALA A 231 7.29 -25.56 5.86
N LYS A 232 7.86 -24.61 6.61
CA LYS A 232 7.15 -23.45 7.16
C LYS A 232 6.75 -22.45 6.04
N VAL A 233 7.62 -22.29 5.03
CA VAL A 233 7.30 -21.48 3.84
C VAL A 233 6.15 -22.10 3.06
N LEU A 234 6.14 -23.42 2.87
CA LEU A 234 5.04 -24.11 2.19
C LEU A 234 3.73 -23.98 2.97
N GLU A 235 3.80 -24.10 4.30
CA GLU A 235 2.62 -23.94 5.17
C GLU A 235 1.97 -22.54 5.01
N ILE A 236 2.77 -21.48 5.03
CA ILE A 236 2.30 -20.10 4.81
C ILE A 236 1.78 -19.92 3.38
N LEU A 237 2.45 -20.52 2.40
CA LEU A 237 2.01 -20.49 1.00
C LEU A 237 0.62 -21.15 0.84
N LEU A 238 0.43 -22.33 1.43
CA LEU A 238 -0.84 -23.03 1.43
C LEU A 238 -1.92 -22.22 2.17
N HIS A 239 -1.61 -21.68 3.35
CA HIS A 239 -2.51 -20.80 4.07
C HIS A 239 -2.96 -19.63 3.19
N TYR A 240 -2.04 -18.97 2.48
CA TYR A 240 -2.36 -17.88 1.57
C TYR A 240 -3.26 -18.33 0.41
N MET A 241 -3.02 -19.52 -0.16
CA MET A 241 -3.84 -20.03 -1.26
C MET A 241 -5.32 -20.22 -0.88
N TYR A 242 -5.61 -20.56 0.37
CA TYR A 242 -6.96 -20.73 0.86
C TYR A 242 -7.59 -19.42 1.38
N ASN A 243 -6.79 -18.57 2.02
CA ASN A 243 -7.30 -17.41 2.76
C ASN A 243 -7.13 -16.06 2.06
N ASP A 244 -6.33 -15.98 0.99
CA ASP A 244 -5.90 -14.75 0.28
C ASP A 244 -5.25 -13.69 1.21
N ARG A 245 -4.79 -14.12 2.40
CA ARG A 245 -4.09 -13.30 3.40
C ARG A 245 -2.96 -14.09 4.06
N LEU A 246 -1.97 -13.38 4.55
CA LEU A 246 -0.91 -13.99 5.36
C LEU A 246 -1.45 -14.33 6.76
N PRO A 247 -0.88 -15.34 7.44
CA PRO A 247 -1.25 -15.64 8.82
C PRO A 247 -0.80 -14.51 9.76
N GLU A 248 -1.50 -14.35 10.89
CA GLU A 248 -1.24 -13.32 11.90
C GLU A 248 0.21 -13.38 12.44
N SER A 249 0.81 -14.57 12.48
CA SER A 249 2.22 -14.74 12.84
C SER A 249 3.20 -13.96 11.95
N MET A 250 2.75 -13.51 10.80
CA MET A 250 3.52 -12.68 9.88
C MET A 250 3.29 -11.17 10.10
N ASP A 251 2.40 -10.72 10.99
CA ASP A 251 2.05 -9.30 11.10
C ASP A 251 3.14 -8.46 11.78
N GLU A 252 3.87 -9.03 12.73
CA GLU A 252 4.99 -8.35 13.37
C GLU A 252 6.21 -8.25 12.44
N ALA A 253 6.85 -7.07 12.45
CA ALA A 253 8.05 -6.81 11.68
C ALA A 253 9.30 -7.23 12.47
N THR A 254 9.55 -8.54 12.55
CA THR A 254 10.75 -9.13 13.17
C THR A 254 11.76 -9.57 12.10
N GLU A 255 12.98 -9.88 12.53
CA GLU A 255 13.99 -10.47 11.64
C GLU A 255 13.52 -11.82 11.08
N GLU A 256 12.87 -12.64 11.91
CA GLU A 256 12.34 -13.95 11.48
C GLU A 256 11.26 -13.78 10.39
N THR A 257 10.31 -12.86 10.57
CA THR A 257 9.24 -12.62 9.59
C THR A 257 9.78 -11.95 8.32
N THR A 258 10.86 -11.16 8.42
CA THR A 258 11.55 -10.58 7.25
C THR A 258 12.25 -11.67 6.44
N ASN A 259 12.98 -12.57 7.09
CA ASN A 259 13.60 -13.71 6.42
C ASN A 259 12.54 -14.64 5.80
N MET A 260 11.43 -14.87 6.50
CA MET A 260 10.30 -15.64 5.98
C MET A 260 9.69 -14.98 4.73
N ALA A 261 9.56 -13.65 4.72
CA ALA A 261 9.05 -12.91 3.56
C ALA A 261 9.97 -13.02 2.33
N GLN A 262 11.29 -13.10 2.51
CA GLN A 262 12.25 -13.38 1.42
C GLN A 262 12.00 -14.78 0.81
N HIS A 263 11.93 -15.81 1.63
CA HIS A 263 11.64 -17.17 1.15
C HIS A 263 10.27 -17.30 0.52
N LEU A 264 9.28 -16.60 1.06
CA LEU A 264 7.91 -16.59 0.54
C LEU A 264 7.82 -15.84 -0.80
N LEU A 265 8.61 -14.78 -1.01
CA LEU A 265 8.74 -14.10 -2.30
C LEU A 265 9.24 -15.06 -3.38
N VAL A 266 10.28 -15.83 -3.08
CA VAL A 266 10.82 -16.85 -4.00
C VAL A 266 9.78 -17.92 -4.32
N ALA A 267 9.04 -18.36 -3.30
CA ALA A 267 7.96 -19.33 -3.48
C ALA A 267 6.81 -18.75 -4.34
N ALA A 268 6.41 -17.51 -4.06
CA ALA A 268 5.35 -16.81 -4.80
C ALA A 268 5.71 -16.63 -6.29
N ASP A 269 6.95 -16.29 -6.58
CA ASP A 269 7.48 -16.20 -7.93
C ASP A 269 7.45 -17.57 -8.63
N ARG A 270 8.03 -18.61 -7.98
CA ARG A 270 8.07 -19.99 -8.51
C ARG A 270 6.69 -20.53 -8.86
N TYR A 271 5.68 -20.26 -8.04
CA TYR A 271 4.31 -20.76 -8.26
C TYR A 271 3.39 -19.78 -8.98
N GLY A 272 3.90 -18.63 -9.44
CA GLY A 272 3.18 -17.65 -10.23
C GLY A 272 2.07 -16.93 -9.44
N ILE A 273 2.25 -16.70 -8.14
CA ILE A 273 1.27 -16.05 -7.27
C ILE A 273 1.62 -14.56 -7.14
N GLY A 274 1.28 -13.78 -8.18
CA GLY A 274 1.73 -12.39 -8.32
C GLY A 274 1.33 -11.49 -7.14
N ARG A 275 0.10 -11.60 -6.61
CA ARG A 275 -0.34 -10.80 -5.46
C ARG A 275 0.48 -11.10 -4.20
N LEU A 276 0.76 -12.38 -3.90
CA LEU A 276 1.59 -12.76 -2.77
C LEU A 276 3.01 -12.20 -2.92
N LYS A 277 3.58 -12.27 -4.13
CA LYS A 277 4.88 -11.66 -4.44
C LYS A 277 4.91 -10.18 -4.09
N LEU A 278 3.92 -9.40 -4.54
CA LEU A 278 3.78 -7.98 -4.23
C LEU A 278 3.61 -7.71 -2.72
N MET A 279 2.89 -8.56 -2.00
CA MET A 279 2.76 -8.45 -0.54
C MET A 279 4.11 -8.65 0.16
N CYS A 280 4.91 -9.62 -0.29
CA CYS A 280 6.28 -9.82 0.21
C CYS A 280 7.18 -8.63 -0.13
N GLU A 281 7.14 -8.10 -1.36
CA GLU A 281 7.87 -6.90 -1.76
C GLU A 281 7.54 -5.70 -0.87
N SER A 282 6.25 -5.46 -0.63
CA SER A 282 5.78 -4.38 0.26
C SER A 282 6.29 -4.54 1.68
N ARG A 283 6.34 -5.77 2.19
CA ARG A 283 6.86 -6.05 3.54
C ARG A 283 8.36 -5.82 3.61
N LEU A 284 9.11 -6.35 2.65
CA LEU A 284 10.56 -6.19 2.58
C LEU A 284 10.97 -4.72 2.41
N SER A 285 10.23 -3.94 1.64
CA SER A 285 10.51 -2.50 1.47
C SER A 285 10.34 -1.69 2.76
N LYS A 286 9.47 -2.13 3.68
CA LYS A 286 9.27 -1.49 4.99
C LYS A 286 10.33 -1.90 6.01
N ALA A 287 10.98 -3.06 5.83
CA ALA A 287 11.99 -3.62 6.72
C ALA A 287 13.44 -3.34 6.26
N LEU A 288 13.64 -2.39 5.34
CA LEU A 288 14.98 -2.04 4.84
C LEU A 288 15.83 -1.37 5.93
N ASP A 289 17.02 -1.93 6.14
CA ASP A 289 18.07 -1.34 6.97
C ASP A 289 19.44 -1.43 6.27
N VAL A 290 20.47 -0.88 6.90
CA VAL A 290 21.85 -0.82 6.36
C VAL A 290 22.42 -2.22 6.07
N ASN A 291 22.10 -3.22 6.90
CA ASN A 291 22.65 -4.57 6.77
C ASN A 291 21.87 -5.42 5.77
N THR A 292 20.56 -5.20 5.67
CA THR A 292 19.64 -6.05 4.88
C THR A 292 19.42 -5.55 3.45
N VAL A 293 19.58 -4.25 3.19
CA VAL A 293 19.28 -3.66 1.87
C VAL A 293 20.08 -4.30 0.72
N GLY A 294 21.34 -4.67 0.94
CA GLY A 294 22.17 -5.32 -0.08
C GLY A 294 21.63 -6.69 -0.49
N PHE A 295 21.22 -7.51 0.50
CA PHE A 295 20.58 -8.81 0.24
C PHE A 295 19.20 -8.65 -0.42
N THR A 296 18.42 -7.67 0.04
CA THR A 296 17.09 -7.41 -0.51
C THR A 296 17.17 -6.94 -1.96
N LEU A 297 18.17 -6.12 -2.29
CA LEU A 297 18.38 -5.66 -3.67
C LEU A 297 18.85 -6.80 -4.59
N ASP A 298 19.74 -7.69 -4.10
CA ASP A 298 20.17 -8.89 -4.83
C ASP A 298 18.95 -9.79 -5.15
N LEU A 299 18.08 -10.00 -4.16
CA LEU A 299 16.84 -10.76 -4.31
C LEU A 299 15.87 -10.06 -5.31
N ALA A 300 15.71 -8.75 -5.20
CA ALA A 300 14.82 -7.97 -6.06
C ALA A 300 15.24 -8.05 -7.52
N GLU A 301 16.54 -8.00 -7.79
CA GLU A 301 17.09 -8.15 -9.15
C GLU A 301 16.88 -9.57 -9.67
N GLN A 302 17.21 -10.60 -8.87
CA GLN A 302 17.10 -12.00 -9.26
C GLN A 302 15.68 -12.42 -9.62
N TYR A 303 14.67 -11.87 -8.93
CA TYR A 303 13.26 -12.21 -9.12
C TYR A 303 12.46 -11.10 -9.84
N HIS A 304 13.15 -10.16 -10.49
CA HIS A 304 12.54 -9.08 -11.29
C HIS A 304 11.49 -8.26 -10.53
N CYS A 305 11.78 -7.93 -9.26
CA CYS A 305 10.93 -7.14 -8.39
C CYS A 305 11.25 -5.65 -8.55
N GLN A 306 10.77 -5.03 -9.63
CA GLN A 306 11.17 -3.66 -9.99
C GLN A 306 10.83 -2.63 -8.90
N GLN A 307 9.65 -2.72 -8.28
CA GLN A 307 9.25 -1.79 -7.22
C GLN A 307 10.13 -1.90 -5.98
N LEU A 308 10.48 -3.13 -5.58
CA LEU A 308 11.39 -3.37 -4.46
C LEU A 308 12.81 -2.89 -4.78
N LYS A 309 13.30 -3.14 -6.00
CA LYS A 309 14.57 -2.61 -6.50
C LYS A 309 14.63 -1.09 -6.35
N ASP A 310 13.63 -0.38 -6.83
CA ASP A 310 13.55 1.08 -6.76
C ASP A 310 13.51 1.59 -5.30
N CYS A 311 12.83 0.85 -4.41
CA CYS A 311 12.83 1.17 -2.97
C CYS A 311 14.22 0.99 -2.34
N CYS A 312 14.92 -0.10 -2.67
CA CYS A 312 16.29 -0.34 -2.19
C CYS A 312 17.26 0.74 -2.68
N LEU A 313 17.21 1.08 -3.98
CA LEU A 313 18.07 2.13 -4.55
C LEU A 313 17.82 3.48 -3.89
N ARG A 314 16.57 3.90 -3.74
CA ARG A 314 16.22 5.12 -3.00
C ARG A 314 16.69 5.12 -1.56
N PHE A 315 16.60 3.97 -0.87
CA PHE A 315 17.08 3.83 0.50
C PHE A 315 18.60 4.00 0.59
N MET A 316 19.36 3.43 -0.36
CA MET A 316 20.82 3.48 -0.40
C MET A 316 21.34 4.86 -0.77
N THR A 317 20.71 5.55 -1.72
CA THR A 317 21.19 6.85 -2.27
C THR A 317 20.68 8.06 -1.49
N ARG A 318 19.85 7.88 -0.47
CA ARG A 318 19.25 8.98 0.31
C ARG A 318 20.26 9.80 1.09
N ASP A 319 21.37 9.18 1.51
CA ASP A 319 22.39 9.79 2.36
C ASP A 319 23.78 9.15 2.09
N GLY A 320 24.79 9.97 1.89
CA GLY A 320 26.16 9.52 1.59
C GLY A 320 26.81 8.74 2.73
N GLU A 321 26.54 9.06 3.99
CA GLU A 321 27.07 8.31 5.14
C GLU A 321 26.43 6.92 5.21
N ARG A 322 25.13 6.84 4.96
CA ARG A 322 24.41 5.56 4.88
C ARG A 322 24.97 4.69 3.78
N LEU A 323 25.21 5.25 2.60
CA LEU A 323 25.80 4.48 1.50
C LEU A 323 27.17 3.94 1.84
N ARG A 324 28.04 4.75 2.49
CA ARG A 324 29.36 4.29 2.97
C ARG A 324 29.24 3.13 3.96
N ALA A 325 28.24 3.18 4.86
CA ALA A 325 27.97 2.08 5.77
C ALA A 325 27.54 0.81 5.02
N ILE A 326 26.60 0.96 4.05
CA ILE A 326 26.07 -0.16 3.25
C ILE A 326 27.16 -0.86 2.43
N VAL A 327 28.05 -0.09 1.78
CA VAL A 327 29.13 -0.64 0.93
C VAL A 327 30.06 -1.57 1.70
N ASN A 328 30.20 -1.38 3.01
CA ASN A 328 31.02 -2.22 3.89
C ASN A 328 30.28 -3.45 4.44
N THR A 329 29.01 -3.66 4.08
CA THR A 329 28.23 -4.81 4.56
C THR A 329 28.47 -6.08 3.75
N LYS A 330 28.18 -7.23 4.37
CA LYS A 330 28.19 -8.53 3.69
C LYS A 330 27.16 -8.58 2.56
N GLY A 331 26.00 -7.96 2.75
CA GLY A 331 24.92 -7.90 1.75
C GLY A 331 25.34 -7.20 0.48
N PHE A 332 26.05 -6.07 0.59
CA PHE A 332 26.59 -5.37 -0.58
C PHE A 332 27.74 -6.15 -1.27
N ALA A 333 28.58 -6.82 -0.49
CA ALA A 333 29.61 -7.69 -1.05
C ALA A 333 29.04 -8.87 -1.84
N GLN A 334 27.91 -9.43 -1.39
CA GLN A 334 27.16 -10.46 -2.12
C GLN A 334 26.51 -9.89 -3.39
N LEU A 335 25.79 -8.75 -3.29
CA LEU A 335 25.22 -8.05 -4.44
C LEU A 335 26.26 -7.79 -5.53
N LYS A 336 27.43 -7.24 -5.14
CA LYS A 336 28.53 -6.98 -6.09
C LYS A 336 29.03 -8.24 -6.79
N ARG A 337 28.99 -9.40 -6.12
CA ARG A 337 29.41 -10.68 -6.69
C ARG A 337 28.35 -11.24 -7.64
N ASN A 338 27.07 -11.20 -7.24
CA ASN A 338 25.97 -11.81 -7.98
C ASN A 338 25.49 -10.91 -9.12
N GLN A 339 25.42 -9.60 -8.86
CA GLN A 339 24.84 -8.58 -9.76
C GLN A 339 25.80 -7.39 -9.94
N PRO A 340 26.96 -7.58 -10.60
CA PRO A 340 27.96 -6.51 -10.72
C PRO A 340 27.44 -5.28 -11.45
N HIS A 341 26.54 -5.42 -12.41
CA HIS A 341 25.93 -4.30 -13.14
C HIS A 341 25.12 -3.38 -12.23
N VAL A 342 24.37 -3.92 -11.26
CA VAL A 342 23.60 -3.14 -10.30
C VAL A 342 24.54 -2.31 -9.39
N ALA A 343 25.70 -2.88 -9.01
CA ALA A 343 26.69 -2.16 -8.23
C ALA A 343 27.29 -0.98 -9.01
N PHE A 344 27.47 -1.13 -10.33
CA PHE A 344 27.90 -0.02 -11.20
C PHE A 344 26.82 1.05 -11.37
N ASP A 345 25.54 0.67 -11.49
CA ASP A 345 24.41 1.61 -11.57
C ASP A 345 24.30 2.46 -10.31
N ILE A 346 24.50 1.87 -9.14
CA ILE A 346 24.54 2.59 -7.87
C ILE A 346 25.69 3.61 -7.86
N LEU A 347 26.89 3.23 -8.29
CA LEU A 347 28.02 4.14 -8.39
C LEU A 347 27.77 5.29 -9.36
N GLY A 348 27.13 5.00 -10.51
CA GLY A 348 26.76 6.02 -11.50
C GLY A 348 25.76 7.05 -10.92
N GLN A 349 24.76 6.60 -10.18
CA GLN A 349 23.80 7.48 -9.51
C GLN A 349 24.46 8.34 -8.42
N VAL A 350 25.41 7.78 -7.68
CA VAL A 350 26.16 8.51 -6.65
C VAL A 350 27.04 9.58 -7.26
N ILE A 351 27.74 9.28 -8.36
CA ILE A 351 28.58 10.27 -9.09
C ILE A 351 27.71 11.41 -9.61
N ALA A 352 26.50 11.12 -10.09
CA ALA A 352 25.56 12.13 -10.57
C ALA A 352 25.00 13.03 -9.43
N LEU A 353 25.07 12.60 -8.17
CA LEU A 353 24.66 13.37 -6.99
C LEU A 353 25.79 14.17 -6.35
N LEU A 354 27.04 13.96 -6.76
CA LEU A 354 28.16 14.77 -6.30
C LEU A 354 28.10 16.15 -6.99
N PRO A 355 28.23 17.27 -6.24
CA PRO A 355 28.33 18.58 -6.87
C PRO A 355 29.52 18.59 -7.83
N ALA A 356 29.31 19.13 -9.02
CA ALA A 356 30.41 19.37 -9.96
C ALA A 356 31.48 20.20 -9.24
N ALA A 357 32.71 19.66 -9.17
CA ALA A 357 33.86 20.29 -8.51
C ALA A 357 34.25 21.59 -9.19
#